data_bf355cb586a343bd409a2a63fedb12bd
#
_entry.id   bf355cb586a343bd409a2a63fedb12bd
#
_cell.length_a   1.000
_cell.length_b   1.000
_cell.length_c   1.000
_cell.angle_alpha   90.00
_cell.angle_beta   90.00
_cell.angle_gamma   90.00
#
_symmetry.space_group_name_H-M   'P 1'
#
loop_
_entity.id
_entity.type
_entity.pdbx_description
1 polymer ?
#
loop_
_entity_poly.entity_id
_entity_poly.type
_entity_poly.pdbx_seq_one_letter_code
_entity_poly.pdbx_strand_id
1 'polypeptide(L)'
;MYIIPAIDIKDGNCVRLQKGDYNTVKKVAENPYITAKSFKDAGARYLHMVDLDGAKDGKMQNAELICDIAKSCGTLVDVGGGIRDIKSIEYYLNNGVNQVVLGSVAVKNPQIVIDAVRNFGDKIIVGIDAMDGMVKSEGWIDGSDIYYTELAKRMEDVGVEKFIFTDINRDGMLTGPNLVQLEVLSNSVSADIVASGGISDLTDIKDLMSLNIFGAICGKSIYEGTLNLPKAIKLTRG
;
A
#
# COMPACT_ATOMS: atom_id res chain seq x y z
N MET A 1 -1.69 10.73 -12.20
CA MET A 1 -1.18 10.07 -10.98
C MET A 1 -2.06 10.41 -9.78
N TYR A 2 -2.32 9.47 -8.85
CA TYR A 2 -3.11 9.72 -7.64
C TYR A 2 -2.22 9.85 -6.40
N ILE A 3 -2.56 10.77 -5.49
CA ILE A 3 -1.98 10.78 -4.14
C ILE A 3 -2.87 9.94 -3.24
N ILE A 4 -2.29 8.93 -2.62
CA ILE A 4 -2.97 7.91 -1.81
C ILE A 4 -2.48 8.06 -0.37
N PRO A 5 -3.20 8.78 0.50
CA PRO A 5 -2.85 8.81 1.91
C PRO A 5 -2.97 7.43 2.55
N ALA A 6 -2.14 7.15 3.57
CA ALA A 6 -2.10 5.86 4.24
C ALA A 6 -2.49 5.95 5.71
N ILE A 7 -3.25 4.95 6.19
CA ILE A 7 -3.58 4.73 7.59
C ILE A 7 -3.15 3.32 7.98
N ASP A 8 -2.14 3.22 8.84
CA ASP A 8 -1.76 1.95 9.46
C ASP A 8 -2.52 1.82 10.78
N ILE A 9 -3.18 0.68 10.96
CA ILE A 9 -3.98 0.36 12.15
C ILE A 9 -3.23 -0.66 13.01
N LYS A 10 -3.05 -0.33 14.28
CA LYS A 10 -2.57 -1.24 15.33
C LYS A 10 -3.36 -1.02 16.61
N ASP A 11 -3.87 -2.11 17.19
CA ASP A 11 -4.71 -2.06 18.39
C ASP A 11 -5.86 -1.02 18.25
N GLY A 12 -6.47 -0.92 17.05
CA GLY A 12 -7.53 0.04 16.71
C GLY A 12 -7.09 1.50 16.57
N ASN A 13 -5.81 1.83 16.62
CA ASN A 13 -5.27 3.18 16.55
C ASN A 13 -4.53 3.44 15.24
N CYS A 14 -4.49 4.73 14.82
CA CYS A 14 -3.63 5.15 13.72
C CYS A 14 -2.19 5.23 14.20
N VAL A 15 -1.31 4.45 13.60
CA VAL A 15 0.11 4.40 13.97
C VAL A 15 1.02 4.52 12.76
N ARG A 16 2.31 4.68 12.99
CA ARG A 16 3.38 4.54 11.99
C ARG A 16 4.53 3.73 12.57
N LEU A 17 5.15 2.93 11.73
CA LEU A 17 6.40 2.23 11.99
C LEU A 17 7.55 2.92 11.25
N GLN A 18 8.78 2.65 11.63
CA GLN A 18 9.98 2.96 10.84
C GLN A 18 10.54 1.65 10.30
N LYS A 19 10.65 1.54 8.98
CA LYS A 19 11.13 0.33 8.29
C LYS A 19 10.44 -0.96 8.77
N GLY A 20 9.15 -0.89 9.08
CA GLY A 20 8.36 -2.03 9.56
C GLY A 20 8.68 -2.52 10.97
N ASP A 21 9.56 -1.87 11.72
CA ASP A 21 9.94 -2.29 13.08
C ASP A 21 8.82 -1.97 14.08
N TYR A 22 8.19 -3.00 14.62
CA TYR A 22 7.12 -2.91 15.62
C TYR A 22 7.57 -2.28 16.96
N ASN A 23 8.88 -2.23 17.24
CA ASN A 23 9.40 -1.54 18.42
C ASN A 23 9.40 -0.01 18.25
N THR A 24 9.20 0.49 17.04
CA THR A 24 9.16 1.91 16.69
C THR A 24 7.75 2.48 16.59
N VAL A 25 6.73 1.72 17.01
CA VAL A 25 5.32 2.15 16.93
C VAL A 25 5.12 3.53 17.53
N LYS A 26 4.61 4.45 16.72
CA LYS A 26 4.24 5.80 17.15
C LYS A 26 2.79 6.06 16.76
N LYS A 27 1.94 6.42 17.73
CA LYS A 27 0.59 6.88 17.45
C LYS A 27 0.67 8.25 16.75
N VAL A 28 -0.01 8.37 15.60
CA VAL A 28 0.04 9.58 14.75
C VAL A 28 -1.28 10.31 14.64
N ALA A 29 -2.39 9.64 14.98
CA ALA A 29 -3.70 10.25 15.08
C ALA A 29 -4.59 9.49 16.08
N GLU A 30 -5.57 10.20 16.66
CA GLU A 30 -6.41 9.65 17.73
C GLU A 30 -7.53 8.74 17.21
N ASN A 31 -8.09 9.06 16.03
CA ASN A 31 -9.28 8.39 15.54
C ASN A 31 -9.17 8.09 14.03
N PRO A 32 -9.17 6.80 13.64
CA PRO A 32 -9.08 6.40 12.24
C PRO A 32 -10.21 6.92 11.35
N TYR A 33 -11.44 7.02 11.85
CA TYR A 33 -12.59 7.56 11.11
C TYR A 33 -12.41 9.04 10.78
N ILE A 34 -11.98 9.83 11.79
CA ILE A 34 -11.74 11.28 11.62
C ILE A 34 -10.59 11.48 10.63
N THR A 35 -9.54 10.66 10.74
CA THR A 35 -8.38 10.72 9.84
C THR A 35 -8.79 10.40 8.40
N ALA A 36 -9.51 9.31 8.16
CA ALA A 36 -10.00 8.95 6.84
C ALA A 36 -10.91 10.05 6.24
N LYS A 37 -11.83 10.61 7.05
CA LYS A 37 -12.67 11.72 6.65
C LYS A 37 -11.85 12.96 6.28
N SER A 38 -10.84 13.30 7.06
CA SER A 38 -9.97 14.46 6.77
C SER A 38 -9.22 14.31 5.43
N PHE A 39 -8.79 13.11 5.09
CA PHE A 39 -8.18 12.83 3.79
C PHE A 39 -9.17 12.97 2.64
N LYS A 40 -10.41 12.50 2.81
CA LYS A 40 -11.50 12.72 1.86
C LYS A 40 -11.78 14.21 1.66
N ASP A 41 -11.91 14.96 2.75
CA ASP A 41 -12.19 16.39 2.73
C ASP A 41 -11.03 17.19 2.06
N ALA A 42 -9.79 16.70 2.19
CA ALA A 42 -8.63 17.20 1.47
C ALA A 42 -8.62 16.86 -0.04
N GLY A 43 -9.56 16.04 -0.50
CA GLY A 43 -9.77 15.68 -1.90
C GLY A 43 -9.14 14.35 -2.32
N ALA A 44 -8.68 13.52 -1.40
CA ALA A 44 -8.19 12.17 -1.72
C ALA A 44 -9.31 11.32 -2.35
N ARG A 45 -8.96 10.62 -3.43
CA ARG A 45 -9.85 9.67 -4.12
C ARG A 45 -9.65 8.25 -3.64
N TYR A 46 -8.42 7.91 -3.24
CA TYR A 46 -8.00 6.61 -2.74
C TYR A 46 -7.49 6.75 -1.32
N LEU A 47 -7.59 5.68 -0.55
CA LEU A 47 -7.06 5.54 0.81
C LEU A 47 -6.45 4.14 0.94
N HIS A 48 -5.17 4.08 1.30
CA HIS A 48 -4.48 2.84 1.62
C HIS A 48 -4.55 2.56 3.12
N MET A 49 -5.03 1.36 3.50
CA MET A 49 -5.12 0.95 4.90
C MET A 49 -4.31 -0.33 5.14
N VAL A 50 -3.64 -0.40 6.28
CA VAL A 50 -2.88 -1.60 6.68
C VAL A 50 -3.31 -2.07 8.05
N ASP A 51 -3.72 -3.34 8.15
CA ASP A 51 -3.92 -4.05 9.42
C ASP A 51 -2.56 -4.57 9.91
N LEU A 52 -1.85 -3.80 10.75
CA LEU A 52 -0.53 -4.20 11.24
C LEU A 52 -0.60 -5.38 12.22
N ASP A 53 -1.67 -5.49 13.00
CA ASP A 53 -1.88 -6.67 13.86
C ASP A 53 -2.12 -7.89 13.00
N GLY A 54 -2.92 -7.76 11.94
CA GLY A 54 -3.14 -8.80 10.95
C GLY A 54 -1.86 -9.21 10.22
N ALA A 55 -1.03 -8.25 9.86
CA ALA A 55 0.26 -8.52 9.20
C ALA A 55 1.18 -9.39 10.09
N LYS A 56 1.21 -9.09 11.40
CA LYS A 56 1.99 -9.81 12.39
C LYS A 56 1.44 -11.21 12.67
N ASP A 57 0.13 -11.30 12.91
CA ASP A 57 -0.49 -12.55 13.40
C ASP A 57 -1.00 -13.45 12.27
N GLY A 58 -1.04 -12.94 11.03
CA GLY A 58 -1.57 -13.67 9.87
C GLY A 58 -3.08 -13.87 9.88
N LYS A 59 -3.80 -13.04 10.60
CA LYS A 59 -5.27 -13.07 10.74
C LYS A 59 -5.80 -11.65 10.75
N MET A 60 -6.99 -11.44 10.20
CA MET A 60 -7.69 -10.16 10.27
C MET A 60 -7.99 -9.78 11.73
N GLN A 61 -7.35 -8.73 12.25
CA GLN A 61 -7.56 -8.28 13.63
C GLN A 61 -8.42 -7.01 13.69
N ASN A 62 -8.20 -6.06 12.78
CA ASN A 62 -8.93 -4.79 12.72
C ASN A 62 -9.96 -4.73 11.58
N ALA A 63 -10.40 -5.88 11.07
CA ALA A 63 -11.20 -5.95 9.85
C ALA A 63 -12.54 -5.21 9.95
N GLU A 64 -13.25 -5.31 11.07
CA GLU A 64 -14.53 -4.60 11.27
C GLU A 64 -14.31 -3.08 11.19
N LEU A 65 -13.34 -2.56 11.92
CA LEU A 65 -12.97 -1.13 11.90
C LEU A 65 -12.64 -0.65 10.48
N ILE A 66 -11.82 -1.41 9.75
CA ILE A 66 -11.40 -1.06 8.38
C ILE A 66 -12.60 -1.07 7.43
N CYS A 67 -13.45 -2.09 7.51
CA CYS A 67 -14.67 -2.20 6.71
C CYS A 67 -15.66 -1.06 6.99
N ASP A 68 -15.83 -0.67 8.25
CA ASP A 68 -16.71 0.44 8.63
C ASP A 68 -16.17 1.78 8.10
N ILE A 69 -14.86 1.99 8.14
CA ILE A 69 -14.22 3.15 7.53
C ILE A 69 -14.44 3.13 6.02
N ALA A 70 -14.22 2.00 5.35
CA ALA A 70 -14.40 1.87 3.91
C ALA A 70 -15.83 2.21 3.47
N LYS A 71 -16.85 1.78 4.23
CA LYS A 71 -18.27 2.10 3.97
C LYS A 71 -18.60 3.58 4.17
N SER A 72 -17.91 4.26 5.09
CA SER A 72 -18.32 5.60 5.56
C SER A 72 -17.44 6.74 5.08
N CYS A 73 -16.17 6.49 4.70
CA CYS A 73 -15.22 7.56 4.39
C CYS A 73 -15.47 8.24 3.04
N GLY A 74 -16.14 7.56 2.09
CA GLY A 74 -16.44 8.09 0.76
C GLY A 74 -15.22 8.20 -0.18
N THR A 75 -14.17 7.42 0.08
CA THR A 75 -13.01 7.20 -0.79
C THR A 75 -12.97 5.74 -1.26
N LEU A 76 -12.21 5.45 -2.31
CA LEU A 76 -11.90 4.07 -2.69
C LEU A 76 -10.81 3.55 -1.74
N VAL A 77 -11.10 2.49 -1.01
CA VAL A 77 -10.20 1.94 0.01
C VAL A 77 -9.56 0.66 -0.50
N ASP A 78 -8.24 0.58 -0.44
CA ASP A 78 -7.53 -0.69 -0.50
C ASP A 78 -7.00 -1.07 0.89
N VAL A 79 -6.88 -2.37 1.16
CA VAL A 79 -6.41 -2.90 2.44
C VAL A 79 -5.37 -3.99 2.26
N GLY A 80 -4.28 -3.88 3.03
CA GLY A 80 -3.28 -4.91 3.21
C GLY A 80 -3.11 -5.31 4.68
N GLY A 81 -2.28 -6.32 4.93
CA GLY A 81 -1.97 -6.79 6.28
C GLY A 81 -2.62 -8.13 6.64
N GLY A 82 -1.84 -9.20 6.56
CA GLY A 82 -2.24 -10.54 7.03
C GLY A 82 -3.27 -11.31 6.20
N ILE A 83 -3.61 -10.84 5.00
CA ILE A 83 -4.58 -11.49 4.12
C ILE A 83 -3.89 -12.66 3.39
N ARG A 84 -4.31 -13.88 3.71
CA ARG A 84 -3.61 -15.11 3.28
C ARG A 84 -4.54 -16.19 2.72
N ASP A 85 -5.83 -15.92 2.55
CA ASP A 85 -6.82 -16.86 2.02
C ASP A 85 -7.98 -16.14 1.32
N ILE A 86 -8.71 -16.89 0.49
CA ILE A 86 -9.84 -16.39 -0.32
C ILE A 86 -10.98 -15.88 0.57
N LYS A 87 -11.23 -16.49 1.72
CA LYS A 87 -12.33 -16.07 2.62
C LYS A 87 -12.09 -14.68 3.20
N SER A 88 -10.83 -14.39 3.55
CA SER A 88 -10.43 -13.06 4.02
C SER A 88 -10.59 -12.00 2.92
N ILE A 89 -10.24 -12.33 1.67
CA ILE A 89 -10.46 -11.47 0.51
C ILE A 89 -11.94 -11.19 0.33
N GLU A 90 -12.77 -12.24 0.28
CA GLU A 90 -14.24 -12.13 0.15
C GLU A 90 -14.84 -11.28 1.27
N TYR A 91 -14.38 -11.47 2.50
CA TYR A 91 -14.87 -10.71 3.64
C TYR A 91 -14.66 -9.20 3.43
N TYR A 92 -13.45 -8.76 3.11
CA TYR A 92 -13.16 -7.35 2.89
C TYR A 92 -13.96 -6.77 1.71
N LEU A 93 -13.96 -7.45 0.56
CA LEU A 93 -14.65 -6.98 -0.64
C LEU A 93 -16.17 -6.90 -0.44
N ASN A 94 -16.78 -7.86 0.27
CA ASN A 94 -18.21 -7.85 0.56
C ASN A 94 -18.60 -6.83 1.65
N ASN A 95 -17.62 -6.30 2.40
CA ASN A 95 -17.83 -5.34 3.46
C ASN A 95 -17.36 -3.92 3.16
N GLY A 96 -17.23 -3.56 1.88
CA GLY A 96 -17.07 -2.16 1.45
C GLY A 96 -15.66 -1.77 1.06
N VAL A 97 -14.65 -2.64 1.27
CA VAL A 97 -13.31 -2.44 0.74
C VAL A 97 -13.31 -2.61 -0.77
N ASN A 98 -12.64 -1.74 -1.51
CA ASN A 98 -12.64 -1.74 -2.96
C ASN A 98 -11.59 -2.68 -3.56
N GLN A 99 -10.40 -2.73 -2.98
CA GLN A 99 -9.29 -3.57 -3.45
C GLN A 99 -8.54 -4.18 -2.24
N VAL A 100 -7.96 -5.35 -2.45
CA VAL A 100 -7.20 -6.10 -1.44
C VAL A 100 -5.76 -6.24 -1.88
N VAL A 101 -4.82 -5.95 -0.99
CA VAL A 101 -3.38 -6.03 -1.24
C VAL A 101 -2.83 -7.34 -0.69
N LEU A 102 -2.30 -8.16 -1.58
CA LEU A 102 -1.66 -9.43 -1.28
C LEU A 102 -0.13 -9.25 -1.34
N GLY A 103 0.54 -9.29 -0.18
CA GLY A 103 1.99 -9.16 -0.07
C GLY A 103 2.67 -10.53 0.02
N SER A 104 3.05 -10.95 1.23
CA SER A 104 3.83 -12.18 1.50
C SER A 104 3.28 -13.45 0.84
N VAL A 105 1.96 -13.52 0.65
CA VAL A 105 1.31 -14.66 0.02
C VAL A 105 1.68 -14.81 -1.45
N ALA A 106 2.01 -13.73 -2.14
CA ALA A 106 2.45 -13.78 -3.54
C ALA A 106 3.79 -14.52 -3.71
N VAL A 107 4.62 -14.51 -2.67
CA VAL A 107 5.88 -15.27 -2.63
C VAL A 107 5.67 -16.68 -2.11
N LYS A 108 4.95 -16.81 -0.97
CA LYS A 108 4.86 -18.08 -0.23
C LYS A 108 3.84 -19.05 -0.80
N ASN A 109 2.74 -18.55 -1.34
CA ASN A 109 1.68 -19.36 -1.94
C ASN A 109 1.03 -18.62 -3.13
N PRO A 110 1.72 -18.55 -4.28
CA PRO A 110 1.24 -17.84 -5.47
C PRO A 110 -0.13 -18.33 -5.97
N GLN A 111 -0.49 -19.59 -5.66
CA GLN A 111 -1.78 -20.15 -6.05
C GLN A 111 -2.96 -19.35 -5.50
N ILE A 112 -2.82 -18.77 -4.29
CA ILE A 112 -3.86 -17.90 -3.72
C ILE A 112 -4.05 -16.63 -4.56
N VAL A 113 -2.97 -16.05 -5.10
CA VAL A 113 -3.07 -14.88 -5.99
C VAL A 113 -3.76 -15.26 -7.29
N ILE A 114 -3.40 -16.39 -7.90
CA ILE A 114 -4.03 -16.91 -9.12
C ILE A 114 -5.54 -17.08 -8.91
N ASP A 115 -5.93 -17.75 -7.82
CA ASP A 115 -7.34 -17.99 -7.50
C ASP A 115 -8.08 -16.68 -7.17
N ALA A 116 -7.42 -15.75 -6.48
CA ALA A 116 -7.98 -14.44 -6.16
C ALA A 116 -8.22 -13.61 -7.42
N VAL A 117 -7.24 -13.51 -8.33
CA VAL A 117 -7.38 -12.79 -9.61
C VAL A 117 -8.49 -13.40 -10.45
N ARG A 118 -8.57 -14.73 -10.54
CA ARG A 118 -9.64 -15.43 -11.28
C ARG A 118 -11.03 -15.09 -10.75
N ASN A 119 -11.18 -14.94 -9.42
CA ASN A 119 -12.48 -14.72 -8.79
C ASN A 119 -12.85 -13.23 -8.70
N PHE A 120 -11.87 -12.34 -8.55
CA PHE A 120 -12.10 -10.94 -8.18
C PHE A 120 -11.47 -9.92 -9.14
N GLY A 121 -10.64 -10.35 -10.11
CA GLY A 121 -10.05 -9.52 -11.16
C GLY A 121 -9.26 -8.32 -10.62
N ASP A 122 -9.61 -7.14 -11.11
CA ASP A 122 -8.99 -5.84 -10.81
C ASP A 122 -9.09 -5.39 -9.34
N LYS A 123 -9.81 -6.14 -8.51
CA LYS A 123 -9.89 -5.90 -7.07
C LYS A 123 -8.66 -6.44 -6.31
N ILE A 124 -7.77 -7.17 -6.98
CA ILE A 124 -6.57 -7.72 -6.39
C ILE A 124 -5.36 -6.87 -6.77
N ILE A 125 -4.65 -6.42 -5.76
CA ILE A 125 -3.37 -5.72 -5.87
C ILE A 125 -2.29 -6.63 -5.30
N VAL A 126 -1.10 -6.69 -5.90
CA VAL A 126 0.05 -7.34 -5.28
C VAL A 126 1.00 -6.29 -4.69
N GLY A 127 1.29 -6.43 -3.40
CA GLY A 127 2.30 -5.66 -2.70
C GLY A 127 3.67 -6.31 -2.89
N ILE A 128 4.64 -5.54 -3.36
CA ILE A 128 6.04 -5.94 -3.54
C ILE A 128 6.90 -5.07 -2.65
N ASP A 129 7.28 -5.62 -1.51
CA ASP A 129 8.18 -4.95 -0.57
C ASP A 129 9.59 -5.47 -0.82
N ALA A 130 10.53 -4.59 -1.17
CA ALA A 130 11.89 -4.97 -1.54
C ALA A 130 12.95 -4.21 -0.73
N MET A 131 14.04 -4.90 -0.44
CA MET A 131 15.26 -4.33 0.13
C MET A 131 16.42 -4.69 -0.81
N ASP A 132 17.11 -3.67 -1.30
CA ASP A 132 18.22 -3.83 -2.28
C ASP A 132 17.81 -4.64 -3.53
N GLY A 133 16.56 -4.48 -3.96
CA GLY A 133 15.98 -5.18 -5.11
C GLY A 133 15.45 -6.58 -4.81
N MET A 134 15.72 -7.15 -3.64
CA MET A 134 15.24 -8.49 -3.26
C MET A 134 13.94 -8.40 -2.48
N VAL A 135 12.96 -9.19 -2.87
CA VAL A 135 11.62 -9.21 -2.22
C VAL A 135 11.74 -9.75 -0.80
N LYS A 136 11.02 -9.10 0.11
CA LYS A 136 10.87 -9.50 1.51
C LYS A 136 9.44 -9.94 1.78
N SER A 137 9.27 -10.81 2.77
CA SER A 137 7.97 -11.31 3.21
C SER A 137 7.87 -11.31 4.74
N GLU A 138 6.71 -11.70 5.29
CA GLU A 138 6.46 -11.80 6.73
C GLU A 138 6.78 -10.52 7.51
N GLY A 139 6.24 -9.38 7.07
CA GLY A 139 6.55 -8.09 7.70
C GLY A 139 8.04 -7.71 7.57
N TRP A 140 8.65 -8.08 6.43
CA TRP A 140 10.04 -7.79 6.02
C TRP A 140 11.12 -8.59 6.77
N ILE A 141 10.72 -9.61 7.51
CA ILE A 141 11.65 -10.46 8.29
C ILE A 141 12.31 -11.53 7.40
N ASP A 142 11.49 -12.19 6.55
CA ASP A 142 11.96 -13.26 5.69
C ASP A 142 12.44 -12.71 4.33
N GLY A 143 13.65 -13.06 3.95
CA GLY A 143 14.18 -12.81 2.61
C GLY A 143 13.66 -13.84 1.60
N SER A 144 13.56 -13.44 0.34
CA SER A 144 13.44 -14.36 -0.79
C SER A 144 14.60 -14.13 -1.76
N ASP A 145 14.89 -15.14 -2.58
CA ASP A 145 15.88 -15.02 -3.67
C ASP A 145 15.24 -14.48 -4.96
N ILE A 146 14.06 -13.86 -4.85
CA ILE A 146 13.29 -13.33 -5.98
C ILE A 146 13.56 -11.83 -6.10
N TYR A 147 13.95 -11.39 -7.29
CA TYR A 147 14.07 -9.98 -7.60
C TYR A 147 12.70 -9.35 -7.84
N TYR A 148 12.48 -8.10 -7.42
CA TYR A 148 11.16 -7.47 -7.43
C TYR A 148 10.50 -7.43 -8.82
N THR A 149 11.27 -7.21 -9.90
CA THR A 149 10.73 -7.22 -11.27
C THR A 149 10.37 -8.63 -11.74
N GLU A 150 11.06 -9.65 -11.23
CA GLU A 150 10.72 -11.04 -11.54
C GLU A 150 9.39 -11.44 -10.89
N LEU A 151 9.18 -11.08 -9.62
CA LEU A 151 7.89 -11.30 -8.97
C LEU A 151 6.77 -10.54 -9.69
N ALA A 152 6.99 -9.27 -10.06
CA ALA A 152 6.01 -8.48 -10.77
C ALA A 152 5.59 -9.15 -12.10
N LYS A 153 6.54 -9.58 -12.92
CA LYS A 153 6.25 -10.28 -14.19
C LYS A 153 5.45 -11.57 -13.96
N ARG A 154 5.87 -12.40 -13.02
CA ARG A 154 5.15 -13.64 -12.67
C ARG A 154 3.71 -13.36 -12.25
N MET A 155 3.47 -12.28 -11.52
CA MET A 155 2.12 -11.91 -11.06
C MET A 155 1.30 -11.26 -12.19
N GLU A 156 1.92 -10.46 -13.06
CA GLU A 156 1.27 -9.93 -14.27
C GLU A 156 0.85 -11.06 -15.20
N ASP A 157 1.69 -12.08 -15.40
CA ASP A 157 1.39 -13.25 -16.23
C ASP A 157 0.13 -14.01 -15.76
N VAL A 158 -0.22 -13.94 -14.48
CA VAL A 158 -1.44 -14.54 -13.93
C VAL A 158 -2.62 -13.56 -13.83
N GLY A 159 -2.46 -12.34 -14.37
CA GLY A 159 -3.53 -11.37 -14.53
C GLY A 159 -3.61 -10.29 -13.44
N VAL A 160 -2.55 -10.08 -12.68
CA VAL A 160 -2.48 -8.93 -11.75
C VAL A 160 -2.29 -7.64 -12.55
N GLU A 161 -3.19 -6.68 -12.37
CA GLU A 161 -3.22 -5.41 -13.11
C GLU A 161 -2.67 -4.22 -12.32
N LYS A 162 -2.33 -4.40 -11.04
CA LYS A 162 -1.80 -3.33 -10.18
C LYS A 162 -0.82 -3.83 -9.14
N PHE A 163 0.28 -3.10 -8.98
CA PHE A 163 1.31 -3.35 -7.97
C PHE A 163 1.48 -2.14 -7.03
N ILE A 164 1.67 -2.41 -5.74
CA ILE A 164 2.23 -1.44 -4.80
C ILE A 164 3.69 -1.84 -4.59
N PHE A 165 4.63 -0.98 -4.97
CA PHE A 165 6.06 -1.22 -4.77
C PHE A 165 6.57 -0.38 -3.61
N THR A 166 7.11 -1.04 -2.57
CA THR A 166 7.70 -0.40 -1.40
C THR A 166 9.22 -0.65 -1.35
N ASP A 167 10.02 0.44 -1.38
CA ASP A 167 11.43 0.35 -0.99
C ASP A 167 11.53 0.42 0.54
N ILE A 168 11.83 -0.72 1.16
CA ILE A 168 11.92 -0.88 2.62
C ILE A 168 12.99 0.04 3.23
N ASN A 169 14.12 0.24 2.53
CA ASN A 169 15.20 1.09 3.02
C ASN A 169 14.77 2.55 3.16
N ARG A 170 13.79 2.98 2.39
CA ARG A 170 13.27 4.35 2.37
C ARG A 170 11.99 4.52 3.17
N ASP A 171 11.27 3.42 3.48
CA ASP A 171 9.99 3.52 4.16
C ASP A 171 10.10 4.17 5.54
N GLY A 172 9.28 5.20 5.76
CA GLY A 172 9.30 5.99 6.98
C GLY A 172 10.51 6.91 7.16
N MET A 173 11.41 7.04 6.16
CA MET A 173 12.66 7.82 6.29
C MET A 173 12.58 9.24 5.73
N LEU A 174 11.59 9.58 4.90
CA LEU A 174 11.45 10.89 4.23
C LEU A 174 12.70 11.29 3.42
N THR A 175 13.30 10.33 2.71
CA THR A 175 14.53 10.52 1.92
C THR A 175 14.29 10.52 0.41
N GLY A 176 13.04 10.67 0.00
CA GLY A 176 12.59 10.55 -1.37
C GLY A 176 12.32 9.10 -1.80
N PRO A 177 11.47 8.89 -2.82
CA PRO A 177 11.19 7.57 -3.39
C PRO A 177 12.39 7.01 -4.16
N ASN A 178 12.40 5.70 -4.41
CA ASN A 178 13.42 5.07 -5.24
C ASN A 178 13.05 5.15 -6.73
N LEU A 179 13.31 6.30 -7.34
CA LEU A 179 12.96 6.57 -8.75
C LEU A 179 13.58 5.55 -9.71
N VAL A 180 14.82 5.12 -9.43
CA VAL A 180 15.51 4.16 -10.30
C VAL A 180 14.80 2.80 -10.31
N GLN A 181 14.46 2.26 -9.15
CA GLN A 181 13.76 0.98 -9.08
C GLN A 181 12.33 1.08 -9.63
N LEU A 182 11.64 2.20 -9.40
CA LEU A 182 10.32 2.45 -9.96
C LEU A 182 10.35 2.55 -11.49
N GLU A 183 11.35 3.21 -12.08
CA GLU A 183 11.53 3.29 -13.53
C GLU A 183 11.82 1.89 -14.13
N VAL A 184 12.69 1.11 -13.51
CA VAL A 184 12.98 -0.25 -13.95
C VAL A 184 11.71 -1.12 -13.87
N LEU A 185 10.91 -0.98 -12.80
CA LEU A 185 9.66 -1.72 -12.64
C LEU A 185 8.64 -1.31 -13.70
N SER A 186 8.43 -0.01 -13.93
CA SER A 186 7.46 0.51 -14.92
C SER A 186 7.81 0.12 -16.36
N ASN A 187 9.10 -0.08 -16.64
CA ASN A 187 9.56 -0.60 -17.93
C ASN A 187 9.48 -2.13 -18.04
N SER A 188 9.23 -2.83 -16.93
CA SER A 188 9.23 -4.30 -16.87
C SER A 188 7.85 -4.92 -16.98
N VAL A 189 6.78 -4.18 -16.64
CA VAL A 189 5.38 -4.62 -16.64
C VAL A 189 4.48 -3.54 -17.23
N SER A 190 3.31 -3.96 -17.70
CA SER A 190 2.26 -3.06 -18.24
C SER A 190 1.24 -2.65 -17.18
N ALA A 191 1.24 -3.36 -16.03
CA ALA A 191 0.32 -3.13 -14.94
C ALA A 191 0.54 -1.76 -14.27
N ASP A 192 -0.50 -1.23 -13.65
CA ASP A 192 -0.46 0.00 -12.86
C ASP A 192 0.51 -0.12 -11.67
N ILE A 193 1.37 0.89 -11.49
CA ILE A 193 2.32 0.93 -10.38
C ILE A 193 1.95 2.05 -9.41
N VAL A 194 1.92 1.71 -8.12
CA VAL A 194 1.81 2.64 -7.00
C VAL A 194 3.13 2.65 -6.25
N ALA A 195 3.77 3.82 -6.17
CA ALA A 195 5.01 3.99 -5.41
C ALA A 195 4.73 4.08 -3.91
N SER A 196 5.55 3.42 -3.10
CA SER A 196 5.51 3.47 -1.64
C SER A 196 6.92 3.54 -1.05
N GLY A 197 7.04 4.23 0.09
CA GLY A 197 8.30 4.39 0.80
C GLY A 197 9.08 5.65 0.43
N GLY A 198 9.48 6.43 1.44
CA GLY A 198 10.39 7.55 1.34
C GLY A 198 9.82 8.90 0.94
N ILE A 199 8.63 8.97 0.35
CA ILE A 199 8.04 10.21 -0.17
C ILE A 199 7.95 11.27 0.91
N SER A 200 8.58 12.43 0.68
CA SER A 200 8.82 13.48 1.65
C SER A 200 8.01 14.74 1.37
N ASP A 201 8.06 15.27 0.14
CA ASP A 201 7.52 16.57 -0.20
C ASP A 201 6.96 16.65 -1.64
N LEU A 202 6.62 17.88 -2.08
CA LEU A 202 6.08 18.13 -3.43
C LEU A 202 7.11 17.93 -4.54
N THR A 203 8.40 17.95 -4.25
CA THR A 203 9.45 17.69 -5.25
C THR A 203 9.42 16.23 -5.63
N ASP A 204 9.35 15.34 -4.65
CA ASP A 204 9.22 13.89 -4.87
C ASP A 204 7.97 13.56 -5.71
N ILE A 205 6.85 14.26 -5.45
CA ILE A 205 5.63 14.07 -6.25
C ILE A 205 5.85 14.47 -7.71
N LYS A 206 6.57 15.56 -7.99
CA LYS A 206 6.89 15.97 -9.37
C LYS A 206 7.79 14.95 -10.07
N ASP A 207 8.78 14.42 -9.35
CA ASP A 207 9.69 13.42 -9.88
C ASP A 207 8.94 12.13 -10.23
N LEU A 208 8.04 11.68 -9.35
CA LEU A 208 7.17 10.52 -9.61
C LEU A 208 6.22 10.72 -10.80
N MET A 209 5.71 11.94 -11.02
CA MET A 209 4.86 12.23 -12.18
C MET A 209 5.57 11.99 -13.51
N SER A 210 6.91 12.12 -13.57
CA SER A 210 7.70 11.86 -14.78
C SER A 210 7.75 10.38 -15.17
N LEU A 211 7.48 9.47 -14.24
CA LEU A 211 7.52 8.02 -14.45
C LEU A 211 6.18 7.44 -14.98
N ASN A 212 5.15 8.28 -15.15
CA ASN A 212 3.83 7.86 -15.63
C ASN A 212 3.20 6.71 -14.82
N ILE A 213 3.44 6.66 -13.51
CA ILE A 213 2.87 5.66 -12.60
C ILE A 213 1.46 6.03 -12.15
N PHE A 214 0.68 5.04 -11.70
CA PHE A 214 -0.70 5.21 -11.29
C PHE A 214 -0.84 6.10 -10.06
N GLY A 215 -0.03 5.90 -9.02
CA GLY A 215 -0.19 6.61 -7.76
C GLY A 215 1.03 6.59 -6.86
N ALA A 216 0.92 7.33 -5.75
CA ALA A 216 1.94 7.45 -4.72
C ALA A 216 1.30 7.36 -3.33
N ILE A 217 1.70 6.37 -2.53
CA ILE A 217 1.28 6.22 -1.13
C ILE A 217 2.09 7.18 -0.26
N CYS A 218 1.39 8.08 0.42
CA CYS A 218 1.97 9.06 1.31
C CYS A 218 1.43 8.85 2.73
N GLY A 219 2.30 8.45 3.64
CA GLY A 219 1.98 8.25 5.05
C GLY A 219 2.66 9.31 5.91
N LYS A 220 3.88 9.03 6.36
CA LYS A 220 4.64 9.85 7.32
C LYS A 220 4.72 11.32 6.93
N SER A 221 4.96 11.64 5.67
CA SER A 221 5.05 13.01 5.18
C SER A 221 3.78 13.84 5.41
N ILE A 222 2.60 13.22 5.34
CA ILE A 222 1.33 13.90 5.62
C ILE A 222 1.20 14.15 7.12
N TYR A 223 1.46 13.15 7.96
CA TYR A 223 1.34 13.27 9.42
C TYR A 223 2.37 14.24 10.03
N GLU A 224 3.58 14.29 9.48
CA GLU A 224 4.62 15.25 9.91
C GLU A 224 4.49 16.62 9.25
N GLY A 225 3.57 16.77 8.27
CA GLY A 225 3.28 18.05 7.62
C GLY A 225 4.32 18.49 6.58
N THR A 226 5.28 17.63 6.20
CA THR A 226 6.26 17.93 5.13
C THR A 226 5.61 17.91 3.76
N LEU A 227 4.56 17.07 3.57
CA LEU A 227 3.73 17.04 2.37
C LEU A 227 2.33 17.59 2.68
N ASN A 228 1.98 18.73 2.04
CA ASN A 228 0.63 19.26 2.10
C ASN A 228 -0.29 18.48 1.14
N LEU A 229 -1.18 17.63 1.67
CA LEU A 229 -2.03 16.74 0.89
C LEU A 229 -2.90 17.46 -0.15
N PRO A 230 -3.65 18.55 0.17
CA PRO A 230 -4.41 19.29 -0.83
C PRO A 230 -3.56 19.85 -1.98
N LYS A 231 -2.35 20.34 -1.68
CA LYS A 231 -1.44 20.85 -2.72
C LYS A 231 -0.90 19.73 -3.61
N ALA A 232 -0.55 18.58 -3.02
CA ALA A 232 -0.10 17.42 -3.77
C ALA A 232 -1.20 16.89 -4.71
N ILE A 233 -2.43 16.77 -4.22
CA ILE A 233 -3.58 16.36 -5.02
C ILE A 233 -3.85 17.35 -6.17
N LYS A 234 -3.78 18.65 -5.90
CA LYS A 234 -3.96 19.67 -6.94
C LYS A 234 -2.89 19.58 -8.01
N LEU A 235 -1.64 19.35 -7.62
CA LEU A 235 -0.50 19.21 -8.54
C LEU A 235 -0.70 18.05 -9.53
N THR A 236 -1.25 16.93 -9.08
CA THR A 236 -1.41 15.71 -9.89
C THR A 236 -2.69 15.65 -10.73
N ARG A 237 -3.61 16.59 -10.54
CA ARG A 237 -4.87 16.70 -11.33
C ARG A 237 -4.79 17.65 -12.53
N GLY A 238 -3.71 18.37 -12.66
CA GLY A 238 -3.40 19.25 -13.82
C GLY A 238 -2.73 18.46 -14.88
#